data_0945b34b3713b6259e9342e492da4ad4
#
_entry.id   0945b34b3713b6259e9342e492da4ad4
#
_cell.length_a   1.000
_cell.length_b   1.000
_cell.length_c   1.000
_cell.angle_alpha   90.00
_cell.angle_beta   90.00
_cell.angle_gamma   90.00
#
_symmetry.space_group_name_H-M   'P 1'
#
loop_
_entity.id
_entity.type
_entity.pdbx_description
1 polymer ?
#
loop_
_entity_poly.entity_id
_entity_poly.type
_entity_poly.pdbx_seq_one_letter_code
_entity_poly.pdbx_strand_id
1 'polypeptide(L)' 'MKLSDLDISKPRLIKLTEFYVFNARNKALFLRKIEGYTYEEVAEEFNLSTVRTKAIVKECLEKISKHI' A
#
# COMPACT_ATOMS: atom_id res chain seq x y z
N MET A 1 -9.02 -1.19 -8.02
CA MET A 1 -8.64 -2.43 -7.32
C MET A 1 -8.46 -2.15 -5.84
N LYS A 2 -8.91 -3.04 -4.98
CA LYS A 2 -8.72 -2.94 -3.53
C LYS A 2 -7.73 -3.99 -3.09
N LEU A 3 -7.08 -3.77 -1.95
CA LEU A 3 -6.16 -4.76 -1.38
C LEU A 3 -6.81 -6.13 -1.20
N SER A 4 -8.05 -6.15 -0.77
CA SER A 4 -8.81 -7.38 -0.56
C SER A 4 -9.07 -8.16 -1.86
N ASP A 5 -8.93 -7.52 -3.02
CA ASP A 5 -9.13 -8.17 -4.31
C ASP A 5 -7.88 -8.94 -4.77
N LEU A 6 -6.76 -8.76 -4.08
CA LEU A 6 -5.52 -9.48 -4.39
C LEU A 6 -5.52 -10.85 -3.70
N ASP A 7 -5.45 -11.90 -4.51
CA ASP A 7 -5.43 -13.28 -4.01
C ASP A 7 -3.98 -13.74 -3.80
N ILE A 8 -3.27 -13.05 -2.91
CA ILE A 8 -1.90 -13.41 -2.55
C ILE A 8 -1.71 -13.33 -1.03
N SER A 9 -0.74 -14.08 -0.54
CA SER A 9 -0.44 -14.08 0.90
C SER A 9 0.20 -12.76 1.33
N LYS A 10 0.03 -12.43 2.60
CA LYS A 10 0.61 -11.22 3.18
C LYS A 10 2.14 -11.17 3.02
N PRO A 11 2.91 -12.24 3.32
CA PRO A 11 4.36 -12.21 3.14
C PRO A 11 4.77 -11.94 1.70
N ARG A 12 4.07 -12.50 0.73
CA ARG A 12 4.36 -12.27 -0.69
C ARG A 12 4.06 -10.82 -1.07
N LEU A 13 2.97 -10.27 -0.57
CA LEU A 13 2.58 -8.89 -0.82
C LEU A 13 3.64 -7.92 -0.29
N ILE A 14 4.14 -8.18 0.91
CA ILE A 14 5.22 -7.39 1.52
C ILE A 14 6.47 -7.44 0.65
N LYS A 15 6.84 -8.63 0.19
CA LYS A 15 8.02 -8.82 -0.65
C LYS A 15 7.90 -8.05 -1.97
N LEU A 16 6.75 -8.12 -2.62
CA LEU A 16 6.50 -7.39 -3.86
C LEU A 16 6.57 -5.87 -3.62
N THR A 17 6.05 -5.41 -2.48
CA THR A 17 6.12 -4.00 -2.12
C THR A 17 7.57 -3.54 -1.98
N GLU A 18 8.41 -4.33 -1.33
CA GLU A 18 9.83 -4.00 -1.16
C GLU A 18 10.57 -3.95 -2.49
N PHE A 19 10.20 -4.83 -3.44
CA PHE A 19 10.85 -4.88 -4.73
C PHE A 19 10.41 -3.80 -5.70
N TYR A 20 9.12 -3.45 -5.71
CA TYR A 20 8.54 -2.65 -6.79
C TYR A 20 8.07 -1.26 -6.37
N VAL A 21 8.03 -0.96 -5.09
CA VAL A 21 7.70 0.38 -4.60
C VAL A 21 8.97 1.03 -4.07
N PHE A 22 9.52 1.96 -4.86
CA PHE A 22 10.82 2.53 -4.57
C PHE A 22 10.81 3.76 -3.66
N ASN A 23 9.69 4.48 -3.60
CA ASN A 23 9.57 5.64 -2.72
C ASN A 23 9.44 5.15 -1.28
N ALA A 24 10.38 5.54 -0.41
CA ALA A 24 10.43 5.07 0.98
C ALA A 24 9.14 5.38 1.75
N ARG A 25 8.61 6.60 1.58
CA ARG A 25 7.36 7.00 2.25
C ARG A 25 6.18 6.15 1.75
N ASN A 26 6.05 6.01 0.44
CA ASN A 26 4.95 5.24 -0.15
C ASN A 26 5.02 3.77 0.25
N LYS A 27 6.22 3.22 0.30
CA LYS A 27 6.44 1.85 0.75
C LYS A 27 5.96 1.67 2.19
N ALA A 28 6.41 2.54 3.10
CA ALA A 28 6.02 2.47 4.51
C ALA A 28 4.50 2.63 4.68
N LEU A 29 3.91 3.56 3.95
CA LEU A 29 2.48 3.81 3.97
C LEU A 29 1.69 2.58 3.51
N PHE A 30 2.11 1.99 2.41
CA PHE A 30 1.45 0.80 1.87
C PHE A 30 1.59 -0.40 2.82
N LEU A 31 2.75 -0.57 3.45
CA LEU A 31 2.96 -1.63 4.43
C LEU A 31 2.00 -1.49 5.61
N ARG A 32 1.72 -0.26 6.06
CA ARG A 32 0.72 -0.03 7.11
C ARG A 32 -0.66 -0.51 6.67
N LYS A 33 -1.05 -0.25 5.43
CA LYS A 33 -2.33 -0.72 4.89
C LYS A 33 -2.39 -2.24 4.85
N ILE A 34 -1.30 -2.90 4.50
CA ILE A 34 -1.21 -4.35 4.50
C ILE A 34 -1.43 -4.90 5.92
N GLU A 35 -0.92 -4.20 6.94
CA GLU A 35 -1.09 -4.59 8.34
C GLU A 35 -2.52 -4.42 8.85
N GLY A 36 -3.39 -3.72 8.12
CA GLY A 36 -4.79 -3.57 8.47
C GLY A 36 -5.21 -2.23 9.03
N TYR A 37 -4.32 -1.24 9.03
CA TYR A 37 -4.68 0.11 9.47
C TYR A 37 -5.69 0.76 8.52
N THR A 38 -6.56 1.60 9.07
CA THR A 38 -7.53 2.34 8.25
C THR A 38 -6.83 3.47 7.47
N TYR A 39 -7.50 3.97 6.44
CA TYR A 39 -6.97 5.11 5.68
C TYR A 39 -6.78 6.33 6.57
N GLU A 40 -7.70 6.56 7.51
CA GLU A 40 -7.63 7.69 8.45
C GLU A 40 -6.41 7.56 9.35
N GLU A 41 -6.15 6.36 9.89
CA GLU A 41 -4.99 6.10 10.73
C GLU A 41 -3.69 6.31 9.97
N VAL A 42 -3.61 5.80 8.76
CA VAL A 42 -2.41 5.93 7.93
C VAL A 42 -2.20 7.39 7.52
N ALA A 43 -3.27 8.08 7.12
CA ALA A 43 -3.20 9.48 6.75
C ALA A 43 -2.66 10.33 7.90
N GLU A 44 -3.13 10.08 9.12
CA GLU A 44 -2.68 10.80 10.30
C GLU A 44 -1.19 10.53 10.57
N GLU A 45 -0.78 9.27 10.50
CA GLU A 45 0.62 8.89 10.74
C GLU A 45 1.57 9.59 9.77
N PHE A 46 1.19 9.69 8.50
CA PHE A 46 2.04 10.27 7.46
C PHE A 46 1.74 11.74 7.17
N ASN A 47 0.86 12.34 7.96
CA ASN A 47 0.48 13.75 7.83
C ASN A 47 -0.04 14.08 6.42
N LEU A 48 -0.93 13.24 5.92
CA LEU A 48 -1.55 13.37 4.61
C LEU A 48 -3.07 13.40 4.74
N SER A 49 -3.75 13.86 3.69
CA SER A 49 -5.21 13.70 3.63
C SER A 49 -5.57 12.25 3.33
N THR A 50 -6.79 11.84 3.68
CA THR A 50 -7.28 10.50 3.35
C THR A 50 -7.34 10.28 1.83
N VAL A 51 -7.70 11.33 1.09
CA VAL A 51 -7.75 11.28 -0.38
C VAL A 51 -6.37 11.00 -0.96
N ARG A 52 -5.35 11.70 -0.47
CA ARG A 52 -3.97 11.48 -0.93
C ARG A 52 -3.47 10.10 -0.55
N THR A 53 -3.80 9.64 0.66
CA THR A 53 -3.43 8.31 1.13
C THR A 53 -4.02 7.22 0.24
N LYS A 54 -5.30 7.34 -0.12
CA LYS A 54 -5.96 6.40 -1.03
C LYS A 54 -5.30 6.39 -2.40
N ALA A 55 -4.92 7.56 -2.91
CA ALA A 55 -4.25 7.67 -4.20
C ALA A 55 -2.90 6.94 -4.19
N ILE A 56 -2.13 7.10 -3.12
CA ILE A 56 -0.83 6.44 -2.97
C ILE A 56 -1.01 4.91 -2.91
N VAL A 57 -1.98 4.44 -2.14
CA VAL A 57 -2.26 2.99 -2.04
C VAL A 57 -2.64 2.44 -3.42
N LYS A 58 -3.48 3.16 -4.16
CA LYS A 58 -3.87 2.77 -5.51
C LYS A 58 -2.67 2.67 -6.44
N GLU A 59 -1.77 3.65 -6.40
CA GLU A 59 -0.54 3.62 -7.20
C GLU A 59 0.32 2.39 -6.88
N CYS A 60 0.47 2.09 -5.59
CA CYS A 60 1.23 0.92 -5.15
C CYS A 60 0.59 -0.38 -5.66
N LEU A 61 -0.74 -0.50 -5.55
CA LEU A 61 -1.47 -1.66 -6.05
C LEU A 61 -1.28 -1.83 -7.56
N GLU A 62 -1.34 -0.75 -8.31
CA GLU A 62 -1.15 -0.79 -9.76
C GLU A 62 0.25 -1.28 -10.13
N LYS A 63 1.27 -0.83 -9.41
CA LYS A 63 2.65 -1.29 -9.64
C LYS A 63 2.81 -2.76 -9.33
N ILE A 64 2.25 -3.21 -8.21
CA ILE A 64 2.39 -4.60 -7.76
C ILE A 64 1.58 -5.55 -8.64
N SER A 65 0.39 -5.16 -9.07
CA SER A 65 -0.50 -6.02 -9.84
C SER A 65 0.11 -6.47 -11.16
N LYS A 66 1.06 -5.72 -11.69
CA LYS A 66 1.77 -6.11 -12.92
C LYS A 66 2.70 -7.30 -12.72
N HIS A 67 2.99 -7.66 -11.48
CA HIS A 67 3.95 -8.70 -11.12
C HIS A 67 3.31 -9.89 -10.37
N ILE A 68 2.01 -9.92 -10.32
CA ILE A 68 1.25 -11.02 -9.70
C ILE A 68 0.91 -12.10 -10.71
#